data_2cee025ef685906973d03b690dabb9dc
#
_entry.id   2cee025ef685906973d03b690dabb9dc
#
_cell.length_a   1.000
_cell.length_b   1.000
_cell.length_c   1.000
_cell.angle_alpha   90.00
_cell.angle_beta   90.00
_cell.angle_gamma   90.00
#
_symmetry.space_group_name_H-M   'P 1'
#
loop_
_entity.id
_entity.type
_entity.pdbx_description
1 polymer ?
#
loop_
_entity_poly.entity_id
_entity_poly.type
_entity_poly.pdbx_seq_one_letter_code
_entity_poly.pdbx_strand_id
1 'polypeptide(L)'
;MSHVLVGDLKKKATPVTQACRVLGVSRSGYYSAAKSALATPKVCAASVHLKAAFAASGRTYGSRRLCAALQSRGLSIGRHRVRSLMRAHQLRSIWRRKFIHTTDSKHTMPVAANVLDRQFTKALPNQAWVSDITYIRTRSGWLYLAAVLDLHSRKIVGWAMAPQMPATLVCAALQMAIAQRNPGPALVVHSDRGTQYASLHQALLAHHGLIGSMSRKGNCWDNAVMERFFLNLKMERVWQKDYANHAEAITDIADYIVNFYNAVRLHSTLGNLSPIAFEHQSATKKLIELSEIT
;
A
#
# COMPACT_ATOMS: atom_id res chain seq x y z
N MET A 1 -16.63 -31.31 -19.16
CA MET A 1 -17.63 -31.51 -20.24
C MET A 1 -18.11 -32.95 -20.37
N SER A 2 -17.26 -33.95 -20.50
CA SER A 2 -17.65 -35.34 -20.74
C SER A 2 -18.60 -35.97 -19.71
N HIS A 3 -18.45 -35.68 -18.40
CA HIS A 3 -19.35 -36.18 -17.36
C HIS A 3 -20.76 -35.59 -17.41
N VAL A 4 -20.93 -34.36 -17.92
CA VAL A 4 -22.25 -33.72 -18.11
C VAL A 4 -22.97 -34.43 -19.24
N LEU A 5 -22.29 -34.73 -20.35
CA LEU A 5 -22.83 -35.49 -21.47
C LEU A 5 -23.28 -36.92 -21.08
N VAL A 6 -22.54 -37.60 -20.19
CA VAL A 6 -22.99 -38.89 -19.63
C VAL A 6 -24.30 -38.73 -18.86
N GLY A 7 -24.43 -37.64 -18.08
CA GLY A 7 -25.65 -37.33 -17.35
C GLY A 7 -26.85 -37.08 -18.28
N ASP A 8 -26.65 -36.38 -19.38
CA ASP A 8 -27.69 -36.09 -20.35
C ASP A 8 -28.11 -37.34 -21.16
N LEU A 9 -27.15 -38.20 -21.52
CA LEU A 9 -27.43 -39.49 -22.14
C LEU A 9 -28.20 -40.43 -21.19
N LYS A 10 -27.87 -40.43 -19.89
CA LYS A 10 -28.63 -41.16 -18.87
C LYS A 10 -30.10 -40.70 -18.80
N LYS A 11 -30.39 -39.40 -18.89
CA LYS A 11 -31.76 -38.87 -18.95
C LYS A 11 -32.51 -39.37 -20.18
N LYS A 12 -31.82 -39.68 -21.28
CA LYS A 12 -32.34 -40.27 -22.51
C LYS A 12 -32.36 -41.80 -22.50
N ALA A 13 -32.39 -42.42 -21.30
CA ALA A 13 -32.44 -43.87 -21.09
C ALA A 13 -31.22 -44.66 -21.58
N THR A 14 -30.09 -44.03 -21.92
CA THR A 14 -28.87 -44.69 -22.30
C THR A 14 -28.14 -45.27 -21.07
N PRO A 15 -27.74 -46.53 -21.01
CA PRO A 15 -27.00 -47.10 -19.88
C PRO A 15 -25.67 -46.35 -19.61
N VAL A 16 -25.42 -45.98 -18.34
CA VAL A 16 -24.21 -45.22 -17.95
C VAL A 16 -22.95 -45.93 -18.40
N THR A 17 -22.94 -47.28 -18.37
CA THR A 17 -21.80 -48.07 -18.82
C THR A 17 -21.45 -47.86 -20.29
N GLN A 18 -22.49 -47.81 -21.14
CA GLN A 18 -22.36 -47.57 -22.58
C GLN A 18 -21.93 -46.11 -22.86
N ALA A 19 -22.58 -45.16 -22.23
CA ALA A 19 -22.24 -43.73 -22.36
C ALA A 19 -20.80 -43.43 -21.93
N CYS A 20 -20.35 -44.04 -20.81
CA CYS A 20 -18.96 -43.90 -20.33
C CYS A 20 -17.93 -44.50 -21.28
N ARG A 21 -18.26 -45.66 -21.89
CA ARG A 21 -17.36 -46.34 -22.85
C ARG A 21 -17.18 -45.47 -24.10
N VAL A 22 -18.28 -44.96 -24.66
CA VAL A 22 -18.28 -44.08 -25.87
C VAL A 22 -17.56 -42.77 -25.66
N LEU A 23 -17.71 -42.18 -24.47
CA LEU A 23 -17.10 -40.89 -24.14
C LEU A 23 -15.72 -40.99 -23.50
N GLY A 24 -15.14 -42.21 -23.37
CA GLY A 24 -13.80 -42.43 -22.83
C GLY A 24 -13.62 -42.00 -21.37
N VAL A 25 -14.68 -42.08 -20.55
CA VAL A 25 -14.62 -41.69 -19.12
C VAL A 25 -14.89 -42.88 -18.21
N SER A 26 -14.27 -42.88 -17.01
CA SER A 26 -14.50 -43.96 -16.05
C SER A 26 -15.89 -43.79 -15.38
N ARG A 27 -16.57 -44.92 -15.11
CA ARG A 27 -17.84 -44.94 -14.37
C ARG A 27 -17.68 -44.35 -12.96
N SER A 28 -16.59 -44.70 -12.26
CA SER A 28 -16.27 -44.17 -10.93
C SER A 28 -16.10 -42.65 -10.99
N GLY A 29 -15.43 -42.10 -12.02
CA GLY A 29 -15.29 -40.64 -12.24
C GLY A 29 -16.61 -39.98 -12.45
N TYR A 30 -17.53 -40.56 -13.23
CA TYR A 30 -18.89 -40.00 -13.41
C TYR A 30 -19.68 -39.94 -12.11
N TYR A 31 -19.75 -41.04 -11.33
CA TYR A 31 -20.49 -41.06 -10.06
C TYR A 31 -19.85 -40.17 -9.00
N SER A 32 -18.52 -40.08 -8.97
CA SER A 32 -17.79 -39.17 -8.09
C SER A 32 -18.09 -37.69 -8.42
N ALA A 33 -18.11 -37.36 -9.71
CA ALA A 33 -18.47 -36.01 -10.17
C ALA A 33 -19.95 -35.68 -9.86
N ALA A 34 -20.87 -36.64 -10.08
CA ALA A 34 -22.28 -36.47 -9.76
C ALA A 34 -22.51 -36.28 -8.24
N LYS A 35 -21.82 -37.06 -7.40
CA LYS A 35 -21.84 -36.91 -5.94
C LYS A 35 -21.29 -35.56 -5.49
N SER A 36 -20.20 -35.11 -6.13
CA SER A 36 -19.61 -33.79 -5.86
C SER A 36 -20.53 -32.62 -6.26
N ALA A 37 -21.29 -32.79 -7.36
CA ALA A 37 -22.25 -31.79 -7.83
C ALA A 37 -23.50 -31.68 -6.92
N LEU A 38 -23.88 -32.76 -6.26
CA LEU A 38 -25.01 -32.80 -5.29
C LEU A 38 -24.58 -32.41 -3.88
N ALA A 39 -23.28 -32.38 -3.57
CA ALA A 39 -22.80 -31.93 -2.29
C ALA A 39 -23.02 -30.44 -2.14
N THR A 40 -23.82 -30.03 -1.15
CA THR A 40 -23.93 -28.64 -0.71
C THR A 40 -22.51 -28.09 -0.53
N PRO A 41 -22.17 -26.95 -1.12
CA PRO A 41 -20.84 -26.40 -0.99
C PRO A 41 -20.52 -26.17 0.50
N LYS A 42 -19.65 -27.01 1.08
CA LYS A 42 -19.17 -26.76 2.45
C LYS A 42 -18.52 -25.40 2.46
N VAL A 43 -19.06 -24.49 3.26
CA VAL A 43 -18.47 -23.17 3.46
C VAL A 43 -17.02 -23.38 3.91
N CYS A 44 -16.07 -23.09 3.05
CA CYS A 44 -14.66 -23.21 3.39
C CYS A 44 -14.30 -22.03 4.32
N ALA A 45 -14.00 -22.31 5.59
CA ALA A 45 -13.60 -21.30 6.57
C ALA A 45 -12.51 -20.36 6.04
N ALA A 46 -11.51 -20.91 5.33
CA ALA A 46 -10.48 -20.12 4.66
C ALA A 46 -11.04 -19.13 3.62
N SER A 47 -12.15 -19.46 2.94
CA SER A 47 -12.81 -18.55 2.00
C SER A 47 -13.48 -17.37 2.71
N VAL A 48 -14.09 -17.60 3.86
CA VAL A 48 -14.72 -16.55 4.68
C VAL A 48 -13.67 -15.57 5.16
N HIS A 49 -12.60 -16.08 5.76
CA HIS A 49 -11.48 -15.24 6.23
C HIS A 49 -10.79 -14.49 5.08
N LEU A 50 -10.63 -15.14 3.90
CA LEU A 50 -10.07 -14.50 2.72
C LEU A 50 -10.92 -13.33 2.23
N LYS A 51 -12.25 -13.52 2.13
CA LYS A 51 -13.18 -12.45 1.72
C LYS A 51 -13.16 -11.30 2.72
N ALA A 52 -13.17 -11.58 4.01
CA ALA A 52 -13.09 -10.57 5.07
C ALA A 52 -11.76 -9.79 5.00
N ALA A 53 -10.62 -10.46 4.85
CA ALA A 53 -9.32 -9.81 4.71
C ALA A 53 -9.22 -8.98 3.42
N PHE A 54 -9.81 -9.46 2.31
CA PHE A 54 -9.85 -8.74 1.06
C PHE A 54 -10.71 -7.47 1.16
N ALA A 55 -11.88 -7.55 1.79
CA ALA A 55 -12.75 -6.40 2.03
C ALA A 55 -12.09 -5.38 2.98
N ALA A 56 -11.51 -5.83 4.10
CA ALA A 56 -10.80 -4.98 5.06
C ALA A 56 -9.60 -4.23 4.45
N SER A 57 -8.99 -4.78 3.39
CA SER A 57 -7.93 -4.10 2.63
C SER A 57 -8.46 -3.09 1.60
N GLY A 58 -9.75 -2.79 1.56
CA GLY A 58 -10.34 -1.99 0.50
C GLY A 58 -10.17 -2.61 -0.89
N ARG A 59 -10.11 -3.94 -0.99
CA ARG A 59 -9.90 -4.72 -2.23
C ARG A 59 -8.53 -4.48 -2.90
N THR A 60 -7.55 -3.98 -2.15
CA THR A 60 -6.22 -3.61 -2.68
C THR A 60 -5.20 -4.75 -2.59
N TYR A 61 -5.42 -5.73 -1.69
CA TYR A 61 -4.46 -6.80 -1.47
C TYR A 61 -4.52 -7.88 -2.55
N GLY A 62 -3.36 -8.18 -3.14
CA GLY A 62 -3.15 -9.38 -3.94
C GLY A 62 -2.77 -10.60 -3.08
N SER A 63 -2.59 -11.75 -3.71
CA SER A 63 -2.37 -13.03 -3.03
C SER A 63 -1.20 -13.06 -2.03
N ARG A 64 -0.16 -12.25 -2.21
CA ARG A 64 0.97 -12.19 -1.27
C ARG A 64 0.57 -11.56 0.07
N ARG A 65 -0.04 -10.37 0.04
CA ARG A 65 -0.50 -9.68 1.25
C ARG A 65 -1.67 -10.40 1.92
N LEU A 66 -2.60 -10.97 1.14
CA LEU A 66 -3.68 -11.78 1.69
C LEU A 66 -3.15 -13.04 2.39
N CYS A 67 -2.14 -13.71 1.85
CA CYS A 67 -1.50 -14.84 2.49
C CYS A 67 -0.89 -14.42 3.84
N ALA A 68 -0.11 -13.34 3.87
CA ALA A 68 0.46 -12.80 5.11
C ALA A 68 -0.61 -12.40 6.11
N ALA A 69 -1.68 -11.71 5.68
CA ALA A 69 -2.79 -11.30 6.53
C ALA A 69 -3.59 -12.48 7.12
N LEU A 70 -3.68 -13.60 6.41
CA LEU A 70 -4.34 -14.81 6.91
C LEU A 70 -3.43 -15.56 7.89
N GLN A 71 -2.15 -15.64 7.59
CA GLN A 71 -1.16 -16.27 8.46
C GLN A 71 -1.01 -15.55 9.79
N SER A 72 -1.01 -14.20 9.79
CA SER A 72 -0.99 -13.41 11.03
C SER A 72 -2.23 -13.60 11.92
N ARG A 73 -3.35 -14.10 11.34
CA ARG A 73 -4.56 -14.49 12.06
C ARG A 73 -4.58 -15.98 12.47
N GLY A 74 -3.45 -16.68 12.37
CA GLY A 74 -3.31 -18.08 12.75
C GLY A 74 -3.79 -19.09 11.70
N LEU A 75 -4.15 -18.67 10.48
CA LEU A 75 -4.52 -19.64 9.43
C LEU A 75 -3.29 -20.17 8.71
N SER A 76 -3.05 -21.49 8.81
CA SER A 76 -2.02 -22.16 8.02
C SER A 76 -2.48 -22.32 6.57
N ILE A 77 -2.13 -21.34 5.73
CA ILE A 77 -2.52 -21.30 4.31
C ILE A 77 -1.36 -20.84 3.45
N GLY A 78 -1.09 -21.56 2.38
CA GLY A 78 -0.07 -21.22 1.41
C GLY A 78 -0.59 -20.30 0.29
N ARG A 79 0.30 -19.54 -0.34
CA ARG A 79 -0.03 -18.58 -1.40
C ARG A 79 -0.76 -19.24 -2.60
N HIS A 80 -0.44 -20.47 -2.96
CA HIS A 80 -1.12 -21.20 -4.04
C HIS A 80 -2.61 -21.37 -3.72
N ARG A 81 -2.94 -21.80 -2.50
CA ARG A 81 -4.33 -21.96 -2.05
C ARG A 81 -5.07 -20.62 -2.03
N VAL A 82 -4.41 -19.55 -1.54
CA VAL A 82 -4.97 -18.18 -1.59
C VAL A 82 -5.31 -17.76 -3.02
N ARG A 83 -4.39 -17.96 -3.98
CA ARG A 83 -4.64 -17.65 -5.41
C ARG A 83 -5.80 -18.45 -6.00
N SER A 84 -5.91 -19.74 -5.67
CA SER A 84 -7.02 -20.58 -6.11
C SER A 84 -8.35 -20.10 -5.57
N LEU A 85 -8.42 -19.77 -4.27
CA LEU A 85 -9.62 -19.21 -3.64
C LEU A 85 -9.99 -17.82 -4.18
N MET A 86 -9.01 -16.93 -4.38
CA MET A 86 -9.25 -15.64 -5.03
C MET A 86 -9.89 -15.81 -6.41
N ARG A 87 -9.37 -16.78 -7.21
CA ARG A 87 -9.91 -17.07 -8.54
C ARG A 87 -11.32 -17.63 -8.46
N ALA A 88 -11.57 -18.60 -7.56
CA ALA A 88 -12.87 -19.24 -7.36
C ALA A 88 -13.95 -18.22 -6.92
N HIS A 89 -13.58 -17.20 -6.17
CA HIS A 89 -14.47 -16.14 -5.70
C HIS A 89 -14.37 -14.85 -6.52
N GLN A 90 -13.70 -14.87 -7.68
CA GLN A 90 -13.55 -13.72 -8.58
C GLN A 90 -12.95 -12.48 -7.88
N LEU A 91 -12.13 -12.66 -6.85
CA LEU A 91 -11.49 -11.57 -6.13
C LEU A 91 -10.29 -11.07 -6.94
N ARG A 92 -10.40 -9.85 -7.45
CA ARG A 92 -9.33 -9.17 -8.19
C ARG A 92 -8.94 -7.90 -7.45
N SER A 93 -7.65 -7.77 -7.12
CA SER A 93 -7.13 -6.53 -6.54
C SER A 93 -7.24 -5.38 -7.53
N ILE A 94 -7.58 -4.19 -6.99
CA ILE A 94 -7.66 -2.96 -7.77
C ILE A 94 -6.26 -2.61 -8.24
N TRP A 95 -6.08 -2.49 -9.56
CA TRP A 95 -4.83 -2.10 -10.19
C TRP A 95 -5.10 -1.31 -11.46
N ARG A 96 -4.67 -0.02 -11.51
CA ARG A 96 -4.61 0.76 -12.74
C ARG A 96 -3.19 1.25 -12.95
N ARG A 97 -2.62 1.03 -14.12
CA ARG A 97 -1.38 1.70 -14.56
C ARG A 97 -1.76 2.96 -15.32
N LYS A 98 -1.34 4.13 -14.82
CA LYS A 98 -1.17 5.33 -15.64
C LYS A 98 0.12 6.01 -15.18
N PHE A 99 1.01 6.30 -16.11
CA PHE A 99 2.22 7.08 -15.92
C PHE A 99 2.01 8.45 -16.57
N ILE A 100 2.29 9.51 -15.83
CA ILE A 100 2.42 10.89 -16.34
C ILE A 100 3.58 11.52 -15.58
N HIS A 101 4.60 11.99 -16.28
CA HIS A 101 5.70 12.80 -15.73
C HIS A 101 5.26 14.25 -15.60
N THR A 102 5.51 14.89 -14.43
CA THR A 102 5.00 16.24 -14.11
C THR A 102 5.97 17.14 -13.33
N THR A 103 7.27 16.85 -13.27
CA THR A 103 8.20 17.69 -12.51
C THR A 103 8.97 18.62 -13.43
N ASP A 104 8.83 19.95 -13.26
CA ASP A 104 9.71 20.96 -13.85
C ASP A 104 10.79 21.32 -12.83
N SER A 105 12.07 20.98 -13.14
CA SER A 105 13.23 21.18 -12.26
C SER A 105 14.14 22.34 -12.73
N LYS A 106 13.64 23.24 -13.60
CA LYS A 106 14.42 24.33 -14.16
C LYS A 106 14.23 25.62 -13.37
N HIS A 107 14.91 25.78 -12.23
CA HIS A 107 14.97 27.04 -11.51
C HIS A 107 16.40 27.34 -10.99
N THR A 108 16.70 28.61 -10.69
CA THR A 108 18.01 29.12 -10.24
C THR A 108 18.14 29.27 -8.72
N MET A 109 17.20 28.74 -7.93
CA MET A 109 17.23 28.85 -6.47
C MET A 109 18.31 27.95 -5.83
N PRO A 110 18.82 28.30 -4.61
CA PRO A 110 19.81 27.51 -3.90
C PRO A 110 19.35 26.06 -3.71
N VAL A 111 20.22 25.12 -4.01
CA VAL A 111 19.95 23.68 -3.89
C VAL A 111 20.85 23.07 -2.84
N ALA A 112 20.28 22.40 -1.84
CA ALA A 112 21.03 21.66 -0.85
C ALA A 112 21.73 20.44 -1.46
N ALA A 113 22.86 20.02 -0.90
CA ALA A 113 23.58 18.82 -1.29
C ALA A 113 22.71 17.56 -1.09
N ASN A 114 22.87 16.55 -1.93
CA ASN A 114 22.19 15.25 -1.72
C ASN A 114 22.92 14.45 -0.63
N VAL A 115 22.53 14.67 0.62
CA VAL A 115 23.08 13.97 1.80
C VAL A 115 22.47 12.57 1.95
N LEU A 116 21.23 12.36 1.51
CA LEU A 116 20.55 11.06 1.63
C LEU A 116 21.19 9.98 0.76
N ASP A 117 21.65 10.35 -0.43
CA ASP A 117 22.33 9.49 -1.41
C ASP A 117 21.71 8.10 -1.58
N ARG A 118 20.38 8.03 -1.70
CA ARG A 118 19.57 6.80 -1.86
C ARG A 118 19.67 5.80 -0.71
N GLN A 119 20.18 6.20 0.44
CA GLN A 119 20.20 5.36 1.64
C GLN A 119 18.80 5.30 2.27
N PHE A 120 17.87 4.63 1.60
CA PHE A 120 16.46 4.56 1.99
C PHE A 120 16.17 3.61 3.16
N THR A 121 17.14 2.89 3.68
CA THR A 121 17.00 2.03 4.85
C THR A 121 17.65 2.70 6.04
N LYS A 122 16.90 2.95 7.10
CA LYS A 122 17.38 3.56 8.35
C LYS A 122 17.14 2.62 9.51
N ALA A 123 18.10 2.51 10.41
CA ALA A 123 18.04 1.59 11.55
C ALA A 123 17.05 2.06 12.63
N LEU A 124 16.90 3.38 12.80
CA LEU A 124 16.05 3.96 13.84
C LEU A 124 15.07 4.98 13.23
N PRO A 125 13.93 5.21 13.88
CA PRO A 125 13.01 6.27 13.48
C PRO A 125 13.67 7.65 13.62
N ASN A 126 13.19 8.61 12.85
CA ASN A 126 13.64 10.01 12.87
C ASN A 126 15.14 10.21 12.50
N GLN A 127 15.76 9.28 11.76
CA GLN A 127 17.09 9.48 11.16
C GLN A 127 17.02 10.18 9.81
N ALA A 128 16.03 9.84 9.00
CA ALA A 128 15.80 10.52 7.74
C ALA A 128 14.30 10.48 7.37
N TRP A 129 13.81 11.62 6.97
CA TRP A 129 12.47 11.79 6.38
C TRP A 129 12.59 12.15 4.91
N VAL A 130 11.61 11.76 4.13
CA VAL A 130 11.45 12.18 2.73
C VAL A 130 10.14 12.94 2.58
N SER A 131 10.17 14.03 1.81
CA SER A 131 9.01 14.88 1.56
C SER A 131 8.80 15.09 0.08
N ASP A 132 7.53 15.19 -0.32
CA ASP A 132 7.16 15.47 -1.71
C ASP A 132 5.71 15.95 -1.79
N ILE A 133 5.32 16.48 -2.95
CA ILE A 133 3.97 16.98 -3.23
C ILE A 133 3.34 16.15 -4.34
N THR A 134 2.05 15.85 -4.18
CA THR A 134 1.25 15.31 -5.26
C THR A 134 -0.04 16.09 -5.43
N TYR A 135 -0.70 15.92 -6.58
CA TYR A 135 -1.97 16.56 -6.89
C TYR A 135 -3.08 15.54 -7.04
N ILE A 136 -4.28 15.94 -6.66
CA ILE A 136 -5.49 15.15 -6.61
C ILE A 136 -6.58 15.91 -7.36
N ARG A 137 -7.25 15.25 -8.28
CA ARG A 137 -8.35 15.85 -9.01
C ARG A 137 -9.62 15.78 -8.18
N THR A 138 -10.32 16.91 -8.06
CA THR A 138 -11.69 17.01 -7.57
C THR A 138 -12.55 17.74 -8.62
N ARG A 139 -13.87 17.71 -8.49
CA ARG A 139 -14.76 18.50 -9.36
C ARG A 139 -14.59 20.01 -9.13
N SER A 140 -14.19 20.42 -7.92
CA SER A 140 -13.89 21.83 -7.58
C SER A 140 -12.48 22.28 -7.99
N GLY A 141 -11.70 21.45 -8.70
CA GLY A 141 -10.35 21.78 -9.15
C GLY A 141 -9.27 20.89 -8.54
N TRP A 142 -8.01 21.32 -8.62
CA TRP A 142 -6.87 20.59 -8.07
C TRP A 142 -6.74 20.80 -6.57
N LEU A 143 -6.45 19.72 -5.86
CA LEU A 143 -6.02 19.72 -4.46
C LEU A 143 -4.60 19.18 -4.40
N TYR A 144 -3.71 19.87 -3.70
CA TYR A 144 -2.31 19.46 -3.52
C TYR A 144 -2.13 18.86 -2.13
N LEU A 145 -1.41 17.75 -2.08
CA LEU A 145 -1.03 17.06 -0.84
C LEU A 145 0.49 17.10 -0.72
N ALA A 146 1.01 17.77 0.30
CA ALA A 146 2.37 17.61 0.77
C ALA A 146 2.40 16.55 1.86
N ALA A 147 3.38 15.64 1.83
CA ALA A 147 3.51 14.58 2.82
C ALA A 147 4.98 14.39 3.22
N VAL A 148 5.19 14.00 4.48
CA VAL A 148 6.49 13.68 5.06
C VAL A 148 6.44 12.23 5.55
N LEU A 149 7.41 11.41 5.13
CA LEU A 149 7.48 9.98 5.41
C LEU A 149 8.80 9.65 6.11
N ASP A 150 8.74 8.91 7.21
CA ASP A 150 9.91 8.36 7.91
C ASP A 150 10.46 7.13 7.16
N LEU A 151 11.74 7.17 6.81
CA LEU A 151 12.39 6.10 6.05
C LEU A 151 12.57 4.81 6.84
N HIS A 152 12.60 4.84 8.18
CA HIS A 152 12.69 3.65 9.00
C HIS A 152 11.43 2.79 8.89
N SER A 153 10.29 3.39 9.16
CA SER A 153 9.01 2.69 9.28
C SER A 153 8.09 2.84 8.06
N ARG A 154 8.45 3.69 7.10
CA ARG A 154 7.57 4.08 5.98
C ARG A 154 6.29 4.79 6.44
N LYS A 155 6.23 5.23 7.68
CA LYS A 155 5.09 5.94 8.27
C LYS A 155 5.00 7.36 7.72
N ILE A 156 3.80 7.80 7.35
CA ILE A 156 3.55 9.21 7.10
C ILE A 156 3.45 9.89 8.46
N VAL A 157 4.40 10.78 8.71
CA VAL A 157 4.57 11.49 10.00
C VAL A 157 4.07 12.92 9.96
N GLY A 158 3.83 13.48 8.77
CA GLY A 158 3.21 14.78 8.60
C GLY A 158 2.61 14.93 7.21
N TRP A 159 1.55 15.68 7.10
CA TRP A 159 0.90 15.98 5.83
C TRP A 159 0.07 17.26 5.92
N ALA A 160 -0.12 17.92 4.77
CA ALA A 160 -0.98 19.09 4.62
C ALA A 160 -1.62 19.09 3.23
N MET A 161 -2.83 19.65 3.12
CA MET A 161 -3.54 19.76 1.84
C MET A 161 -4.05 21.17 1.62
N ALA A 162 -3.94 21.67 0.38
CA ALA A 162 -4.44 22.99 -0.01
C ALA A 162 -4.82 23.01 -1.51
N PRO A 163 -5.70 23.92 -1.93
CA PRO A 163 -6.07 24.09 -3.34
C PRO A 163 -4.96 24.74 -4.18
N GLN A 164 -3.92 25.24 -3.56
CA GLN A 164 -2.73 25.81 -4.19
C GLN A 164 -1.48 25.15 -3.62
N MET A 165 -0.33 25.36 -4.27
CA MET A 165 0.96 24.74 -3.91
C MET A 165 2.01 25.81 -3.51
N PRO A 166 1.75 26.66 -2.48
CA PRO A 166 2.73 27.60 -1.96
C PRO A 166 3.78 26.87 -1.09
N ALA A 167 4.90 27.52 -0.79
CA ALA A 167 5.91 27.00 0.13
C ALA A 167 5.35 26.74 1.55
N THR A 168 4.32 27.47 1.97
CA THR A 168 3.64 27.23 3.26
C THR A 168 2.99 25.85 3.35
N LEU A 169 2.60 25.23 2.24
CA LEU A 169 2.03 23.89 2.22
C LEU A 169 3.05 22.84 2.71
N VAL A 170 4.27 22.86 2.19
CA VAL A 170 5.32 21.92 2.60
C VAL A 170 5.81 22.22 4.01
N CYS A 171 5.83 23.48 4.42
CA CYS A 171 6.14 23.89 5.78
C CYS A 171 5.10 23.37 6.77
N ALA A 172 3.80 23.45 6.46
CA ALA A 172 2.74 22.93 7.31
C ALA A 172 2.84 21.41 7.50
N ALA A 173 3.13 20.66 6.42
CA ALA A 173 3.38 19.21 6.50
C ALA A 173 4.60 18.89 7.39
N LEU A 174 5.69 19.64 7.24
CA LEU A 174 6.90 19.46 8.05
C LEU A 174 6.67 19.83 9.52
N GLN A 175 5.96 20.94 9.79
CA GLN A 175 5.60 21.36 11.17
C GLN A 175 4.76 20.29 11.87
N MET A 176 3.77 19.71 11.19
CA MET A 176 2.98 18.59 11.71
C MET A 176 3.89 17.40 12.06
N ALA A 177 4.84 17.05 11.18
CA ALA A 177 5.78 15.95 11.42
C ALA A 177 6.67 16.24 12.65
N ILE A 178 7.21 17.44 12.77
CA ILE A 178 8.05 17.87 13.90
C ILE A 178 7.25 17.82 15.20
N ALA A 179 6.02 18.35 15.21
CA ALA A 179 5.17 18.37 16.40
C ALA A 179 4.79 16.94 16.86
N GLN A 180 4.53 16.02 15.92
CA GLN A 180 4.17 14.64 16.26
C GLN A 180 5.36 13.79 16.72
N ARG A 181 6.56 14.05 16.18
CA ARG A 181 7.72 13.15 16.35
C ARG A 181 8.77 13.69 17.29
N ASN A 182 8.76 15.00 17.56
CA ASN A 182 9.79 15.71 18.34
C ASN A 182 11.20 15.19 18.03
N PRO A 183 11.66 15.27 16.78
CA PRO A 183 12.93 14.66 16.38
C PRO A 183 14.11 15.38 17.05
N GLY A 184 15.18 14.64 17.33
CA GLY A 184 16.45 15.24 17.72
C GLY A 184 17.09 16.02 16.57
N PRO A 185 18.11 16.82 16.85
CA PRO A 185 18.89 17.51 15.84
C PRO A 185 19.56 16.51 14.88
N ALA A 186 19.99 17.00 13.71
CA ALA A 186 20.64 16.21 12.65
C ALA A 186 19.74 15.19 11.92
N LEU A 187 18.42 15.19 12.13
CA LEU A 187 17.50 14.50 11.24
C LEU A 187 17.66 15.03 9.81
N VAL A 188 17.87 14.13 8.85
CA VAL A 188 17.94 14.49 7.43
C VAL A 188 16.53 14.56 6.84
N VAL A 189 16.15 15.70 6.24
CA VAL A 189 14.88 15.87 5.51
C VAL A 189 15.18 16.02 4.03
N HIS A 190 14.84 15.00 3.25
CA HIS A 190 15.10 14.96 1.81
C HIS A 190 13.86 15.32 1.01
N SER A 191 14.04 16.15 -0.03
CA SER A 191 12.97 16.53 -0.96
C SER A 191 13.47 16.53 -2.41
N ASP A 192 12.56 16.73 -3.35
CA ASP A 192 12.93 17.11 -4.70
C ASP A 192 13.42 18.57 -4.73
N ARG A 193 13.77 19.06 -5.95
CA ARG A 193 14.23 20.45 -6.17
C ARG A 193 13.08 21.41 -6.46
N GLY A 194 11.85 21.12 -6.05
CA GLY A 194 10.74 22.04 -6.23
C GLY A 194 10.98 23.38 -5.54
N THR A 195 10.53 24.49 -6.16
CA THR A 195 10.65 25.84 -5.59
C THR A 195 10.05 25.99 -4.22
N GLN A 196 9.09 25.15 -3.86
CA GLN A 196 8.42 25.08 -2.56
C GLN A 196 9.35 24.69 -1.42
N TYR A 197 10.42 23.96 -1.73
CA TYR A 197 11.44 23.50 -0.77
C TYR A 197 12.63 24.47 -0.61
N ALA A 198 12.55 25.65 -1.23
CA ALA A 198 13.61 26.66 -1.18
C ALA A 198 13.61 27.41 0.17
N SER A 199 13.65 28.74 0.16
CA SER A 199 13.98 29.60 1.29
C SER A 199 13.18 29.34 2.56
N LEU A 200 11.85 29.35 2.52
CA LEU A 200 11.01 29.20 3.72
C LEU A 200 11.15 27.82 4.37
N HIS A 201 11.19 26.79 3.56
CA HIS A 201 11.36 25.42 4.05
C HIS A 201 12.76 25.21 4.63
N GLN A 202 13.80 25.74 3.99
CA GLN A 202 15.18 25.66 4.52
C GLN A 202 15.35 26.44 5.82
N ALA A 203 14.70 27.61 5.95
CA ALA A 203 14.69 28.36 7.20
C ALA A 203 14.03 27.58 8.34
N LEU A 204 12.93 26.87 8.06
CA LEU A 204 12.26 26.02 9.03
C LEU A 204 13.14 24.84 9.46
N LEU A 205 13.86 24.19 8.54
CA LEU A 205 14.81 23.13 8.86
C LEU A 205 15.93 23.65 9.77
N ALA A 206 16.52 24.80 9.42
CA ALA A 206 17.60 25.42 10.21
C ALA A 206 17.12 25.79 11.61
N HIS A 207 15.91 26.34 11.76
CA HIS A 207 15.33 26.67 13.06
C HIS A 207 15.23 25.46 14.00
N HIS A 208 14.96 24.28 13.48
CA HIS A 208 14.87 23.03 14.24
C HIS A 208 16.18 22.21 14.27
N GLY A 209 17.28 22.72 13.73
CA GLY A 209 18.57 21.99 13.67
C GLY A 209 18.54 20.76 12.75
N LEU A 210 17.62 20.74 11.75
CA LEU A 210 17.46 19.64 10.81
C LEU A 210 18.33 19.86 9.56
N ILE A 211 18.75 18.78 8.94
CA ILE A 211 19.63 18.81 7.76
C ILE A 211 18.81 18.69 6.49
N GLY A 212 18.81 19.74 5.66
CA GLY A 212 18.19 19.71 4.33
C GLY A 212 18.98 18.86 3.34
N SER A 213 18.31 18.04 2.57
CA SER A 213 18.88 17.24 1.47
C SER A 213 17.97 17.34 0.24
N MET A 214 18.54 17.50 -0.95
CA MET A 214 17.75 17.60 -2.18
C MET A 214 18.23 16.61 -3.25
N SER A 215 17.28 16.11 -4.04
CA SER A 215 17.52 15.21 -5.17
C SER A 215 18.51 15.84 -6.18
N ARG A 216 19.26 15.03 -6.92
CA ARG A 216 20.07 15.48 -8.05
C ARG A 216 19.18 15.94 -9.21
N LYS A 217 19.67 16.89 -10.01
CA LYS A 217 18.93 17.40 -11.16
C LYS A 217 18.56 16.27 -12.13
N GLY A 218 17.27 16.16 -12.46
CA GLY A 218 16.77 15.16 -13.39
C GLY A 218 16.79 13.71 -12.88
N ASN A 219 17.04 13.48 -11.58
CA ASN A 219 17.15 12.15 -11.01
C ASN A 219 15.94 11.80 -10.12
N CYS A 220 14.89 11.26 -10.74
CA CYS A 220 13.67 10.84 -10.04
C CYS A 220 13.89 9.69 -9.00
N TRP A 221 14.95 8.90 -9.17
CA TRP A 221 15.24 7.79 -8.24
C TRP A 221 15.61 8.24 -6.82
N ASP A 222 16.01 9.50 -6.66
CA ASP A 222 16.43 10.03 -5.36
C ASP A 222 15.24 10.21 -4.40
N ASN A 223 13.97 10.24 -4.90
CA ASN A 223 12.74 10.30 -4.09
C ASN A 223 11.77 9.11 -4.32
N ALA A 224 12.29 7.98 -4.77
CA ALA A 224 11.48 6.80 -5.17
C ALA A 224 10.54 6.27 -4.07
N VAL A 225 10.84 6.51 -2.79
CA VAL A 225 10.00 6.07 -1.66
C VAL A 225 8.71 6.88 -1.60
N MET A 226 8.78 8.21 -1.78
CA MET A 226 7.60 9.07 -1.84
C MET A 226 6.77 8.82 -3.09
N GLU A 227 7.42 8.67 -4.24
CA GLU A 227 6.73 8.27 -5.48
C GLU A 227 5.92 6.97 -5.29
N ARG A 228 6.50 5.99 -4.58
CA ARG A 228 5.81 4.73 -4.25
C ARG A 228 4.61 4.95 -3.32
N PHE A 229 4.73 5.82 -2.32
CA PHE A 229 3.61 6.18 -1.45
C PHE A 229 2.48 6.82 -2.25
N PHE A 230 2.77 7.84 -3.05
CA PHE A 230 1.76 8.52 -3.85
C PHE A 230 1.11 7.62 -4.90
N LEU A 231 1.88 6.73 -5.52
CA LEU A 231 1.31 5.73 -6.41
C LEU A 231 0.32 4.81 -5.67
N ASN A 232 0.68 4.34 -4.48
CA ASN A 232 -0.22 3.52 -3.66
C ASN A 232 -1.49 4.28 -3.29
N LEU A 233 -1.38 5.52 -2.79
CA LEU A 233 -2.51 6.38 -2.46
C LEU A 233 -3.44 6.57 -3.67
N LYS A 234 -2.86 6.94 -4.83
CA LYS A 234 -3.64 7.16 -6.05
C LYS A 234 -4.35 5.90 -6.51
N MET A 235 -3.66 4.76 -6.51
CA MET A 235 -4.24 3.48 -6.96
C MET A 235 -5.27 2.92 -5.99
N GLU A 236 -4.97 2.97 -4.71
CA GLU A 236 -5.77 2.31 -3.68
C GLU A 236 -6.99 3.14 -3.26
N ARG A 237 -6.95 4.48 -3.45
CA ARG A 237 -8.00 5.38 -3.00
C ARG A 237 -8.43 6.40 -4.08
N VAL A 238 -7.54 7.30 -4.51
CA VAL A 238 -7.90 8.48 -5.30
C VAL A 238 -8.53 8.12 -6.65
N TRP A 239 -7.95 7.18 -7.39
CA TRP A 239 -8.48 6.79 -8.72
C TRP A 239 -9.75 5.93 -8.65
N GLN A 240 -10.17 5.55 -7.46
CA GLN A 240 -11.41 4.80 -7.22
C GLN A 240 -12.59 5.72 -6.93
N LYS A 241 -12.35 7.01 -6.74
CA LYS A 241 -13.34 8.01 -6.33
C LYS A 241 -13.38 9.20 -7.29
N ASP A 242 -14.52 9.85 -7.35
CA ASP A 242 -14.76 11.10 -8.05
C ASP A 242 -15.20 12.12 -6.99
N TYR A 243 -14.25 12.80 -6.38
CA TYR A 243 -14.50 13.72 -5.28
C TYR A 243 -15.29 14.95 -5.75
N ALA A 244 -16.41 15.23 -5.09
CA ALA A 244 -17.25 16.38 -5.39
C ALA A 244 -16.54 17.72 -5.08
N ASN A 245 -15.75 17.75 -4.01
CA ASN A 245 -15.06 18.97 -3.55
C ASN A 245 -13.77 18.63 -2.78
N HIS A 246 -13.03 19.67 -2.39
CA HIS A 246 -11.80 19.53 -1.63
C HIS A 246 -12.02 18.94 -0.24
N ALA A 247 -13.12 19.30 0.46
CA ALA A 247 -13.37 18.80 1.81
C ALA A 247 -13.58 17.28 1.85
N GLU A 248 -14.32 16.75 0.89
CA GLU A 248 -14.48 15.29 0.73
C GLU A 248 -13.13 14.59 0.49
N ALA A 249 -12.31 15.13 -0.42
CA ALA A 249 -10.99 14.58 -0.71
C ALA A 249 -10.07 14.64 0.51
N ILE A 250 -10.07 15.76 1.25
CA ILE A 250 -9.25 15.93 2.46
C ILE A 250 -9.62 14.89 3.51
N THR A 251 -10.91 14.71 3.80
CA THR A 251 -11.39 13.74 4.79
C THR A 251 -11.00 12.31 4.40
N ASP A 252 -11.21 11.95 3.14
CA ASP A 252 -10.92 10.60 2.66
C ASP A 252 -9.43 10.28 2.62
N ILE A 253 -8.58 11.24 2.24
CA ILE A 253 -7.13 11.06 2.20
C ILE A 253 -6.56 11.03 3.62
N ALA A 254 -7.07 11.85 4.53
CA ALA A 254 -6.70 11.80 5.94
C ALA A 254 -7.00 10.42 6.55
N ASP A 255 -8.21 9.89 6.29
CA ASP A 255 -8.60 8.53 6.70
C ASP A 255 -7.65 7.46 6.10
N TYR A 256 -7.33 7.58 4.80
CA TYR A 256 -6.38 6.66 4.17
C TYR A 256 -5.00 6.71 4.83
N ILE A 257 -4.47 7.88 5.13
CA ILE A 257 -3.15 8.02 5.75
C ILE A 257 -3.14 7.45 7.17
N VAL A 258 -4.09 7.88 8.02
CA VAL A 258 -4.08 7.59 9.44
C VAL A 258 -4.57 6.16 9.71
N ASN A 259 -5.77 5.84 9.25
CA ASN A 259 -6.47 4.62 9.63
C ASN A 259 -6.10 3.42 8.76
N PHE A 260 -5.69 3.63 7.52
CA PHE A 260 -5.33 2.52 6.63
C PHE A 260 -3.83 2.41 6.38
N TYR A 261 -3.17 3.43 5.81
CA TYR A 261 -1.77 3.33 5.40
C TYR A 261 -0.84 3.11 6.58
N ASN A 262 -0.95 3.94 7.63
CA ASN A 262 -0.09 3.85 8.80
C ASN A 262 -0.46 2.68 9.72
N ALA A 263 -1.75 2.42 9.93
CA ALA A 263 -2.22 1.48 10.95
C ALA A 263 -2.39 0.03 10.45
N VAL A 264 -2.82 -0.15 9.19
CA VAL A 264 -3.30 -1.46 8.70
C VAL A 264 -2.52 -1.96 7.49
N ARG A 265 -2.08 -1.07 6.61
CA ARG A 265 -1.52 -1.45 5.32
C ARG A 265 -0.20 -2.21 5.46
N LEU A 266 -0.16 -3.45 4.97
CA LEU A 266 1.03 -4.30 5.02
C LEU A 266 2.08 -3.86 3.99
N HIS A 267 3.33 -3.73 4.44
CA HIS A 267 4.49 -3.37 3.64
C HIS A 267 5.47 -4.52 3.52
N SER A 268 5.77 -4.95 2.30
CA SER A 268 6.71 -6.06 2.08
C SER A 268 8.14 -5.75 2.54
N THR A 269 8.53 -4.48 2.51
CA THR A 269 9.83 -4.00 3.01
C THR A 269 9.94 -3.99 4.53
N LEU A 270 8.80 -4.09 5.23
CA LEU A 270 8.70 -4.14 6.68
C LEU A 270 8.28 -5.54 7.17
N GLY A 271 8.63 -6.60 6.45
CA GLY A 271 8.23 -7.97 6.81
C GLY A 271 6.71 -8.21 6.77
N ASN A 272 5.96 -7.48 5.96
CA ASN A 272 4.49 -7.46 5.91
C ASN A 272 3.84 -6.97 7.21
N LEU A 273 4.47 -6.04 7.89
CA LEU A 273 3.87 -5.26 8.97
C LEU A 273 3.34 -3.93 8.45
N SER A 274 2.40 -3.33 9.19
CA SER A 274 2.05 -1.92 8.98
C SER A 274 3.13 -1.01 9.57
N PRO A 275 3.23 0.27 9.13
CA PRO A 275 4.19 1.22 9.69
C PRO A 275 4.16 1.32 11.22
N ILE A 276 2.98 1.42 11.81
CA ILE A 276 2.80 1.48 13.26
C ILE A 276 3.24 0.17 13.92
N ALA A 277 2.80 -0.98 13.42
CA ALA A 277 3.19 -2.27 13.99
C ALA A 277 4.70 -2.51 13.91
N PHE A 278 5.34 -2.06 12.84
CA PHE A 278 6.79 -2.13 12.67
C PHE A 278 7.53 -1.26 13.70
N GLU A 279 7.08 -0.02 13.94
CA GLU A 279 7.68 0.85 14.97
C GLU A 279 7.55 0.25 16.36
N HIS A 280 6.37 -0.29 16.71
CA HIS A 280 6.17 -0.98 18.00
C HIS A 280 7.11 -2.18 18.16
N GLN A 281 7.22 -3.03 17.15
CA GLN A 281 8.11 -4.19 17.20
C GLN A 281 9.58 -3.79 17.33
N SER A 282 10.01 -2.76 16.59
CA SER A 282 11.39 -2.24 16.66
C SER A 282 11.71 -1.67 18.05
N ALA A 283 10.77 -0.95 18.67
CA ALA A 283 10.94 -0.40 20.02
C ALA A 283 11.05 -1.51 21.07
N THR A 284 10.16 -2.52 21.00
CA THR A 284 10.19 -3.67 21.92
C THR A 284 11.50 -4.46 21.82
N LYS A 285 11.99 -4.70 20.59
CA LYS A 285 13.25 -5.41 20.37
C LYS A 285 14.43 -4.68 20.99
N LYS A 286 14.49 -3.36 20.84
CA LYS A 286 15.55 -2.53 21.45
C LYS A 286 15.51 -2.55 22.98
N LEU A 287 14.33 -2.58 23.60
CA LEU A 287 14.19 -2.68 25.04
C LEU A 287 14.70 -4.02 25.57
N ILE A 288 14.42 -5.13 24.88
CA ILE A 288 14.92 -6.47 25.24
C ILE A 288 16.45 -6.52 25.15
N GLU A 289 17.04 -6.06 24.03
CA GLU A 289 18.49 -6.01 23.84
C GLU A 289 19.19 -5.19 24.92
N LEU A 290 18.58 -4.09 25.40
CA LEU A 290 19.12 -3.30 26.50
C LEU A 290 19.01 -4.02 27.85
N SER A 291 17.96 -4.79 28.09
CA SER A 291 17.78 -5.54 29.34
C SER A 291 18.69 -6.77 29.45
N GLU A 292 19.22 -7.29 28.35
CA GLU A 292 20.15 -8.43 28.32
C GLU A 292 21.63 -7.98 28.54
N ILE A 293 21.91 -6.68 28.48
CA ILE A 293 23.27 -6.10 28.65
C ILE A 293 23.48 -5.57 30.08
N THR A 294 22.41 -5.48 30.87
CA THR A 294 22.44 -5.05 32.29
C THR A 294 22.38 -6.25 33.21
#